data_7995a7b7fddfa0cc10fd0e604e86f3a3
#
_entry.id   7995a7b7fddfa0cc10fd0e604e86f3a3
#
_cell.length_a   1.000
_cell.length_b   1.000
_cell.length_c   1.000
_cell.angle_alpha   90.00
_cell.angle_beta   90.00
_cell.angle_gamma   90.00
#
_symmetry.space_group_name_H-M   'P 1'
#
loop_
_entity.id
_entity.type
_entity.pdbx_description
1 polymer ?
#
loop_
_entity_poly.entity_id
_entity_poly.type
_entity_poly.pdbx_seq_one_letter_code
_entity_poly.pdbx_strand_id
1 'polypeptide(L)'
;FEAASTYNYILRLYSTQPDITSVAKAKLARCYVALNWPYDAEDLLNKMKRDSITRKGQKEVDNTKAGYYVLTHQYAEAIPYLKNTIKTTRGKLPKARLNFLLAQLYHETGRDTMAYKALSRVIRANPPYEIAFNARIMQTEVMHKGKFRQMIARLKRMARSDKNKDYLDKVYYAMGN
;
A
#
# COMPACT_ATOMS: atom_id res chain seq x y z
N PHE A 1 -4.29 4.29 -21.33
CA PHE A 1 -5.53 4.37 -22.14
C PHE A 1 -5.90 3.01 -22.75
N GLU A 2 -5.01 2.31 -23.44
CA GLU A 2 -5.26 1.01 -24.10
C GLU A 2 -5.86 -0.05 -23.16
N ALA A 3 -5.33 -0.18 -21.93
CA ALA A 3 -5.88 -1.12 -20.96
C ALA A 3 -7.35 -0.80 -20.60
N ALA A 4 -7.71 0.48 -20.47
CA ALA A 4 -9.09 0.87 -20.18
C ALA A 4 -10.02 0.55 -21.36
N SER A 5 -9.58 0.82 -22.57
CA SER A 5 -10.32 0.45 -23.79
C SER A 5 -10.54 -1.05 -23.91
N THR A 6 -9.50 -1.84 -23.60
CA THR A 6 -9.59 -3.31 -23.59
C THR A 6 -10.61 -3.82 -22.57
N TYR A 7 -10.61 -3.28 -21.34
CA TYR A 7 -11.60 -3.69 -20.34
C TYR A 7 -13.02 -3.27 -20.71
N ASN A 8 -13.21 -2.10 -21.32
CA ASN A 8 -14.51 -1.69 -21.86
C ASN A 8 -15.01 -2.66 -22.96
N TYR A 9 -14.11 -3.07 -23.85
CA TYR A 9 -14.44 -4.08 -24.87
C TYR A 9 -14.84 -5.42 -24.25
N ILE A 10 -14.08 -5.91 -23.26
CA ILE A 10 -14.39 -7.14 -22.52
C ILE A 10 -15.77 -7.04 -21.85
N LEU A 11 -16.10 -5.90 -21.23
CA LEU A 11 -17.39 -5.69 -20.57
C LEU A 11 -18.57 -5.74 -21.53
N ARG A 12 -18.39 -5.29 -22.77
CA ARG A 12 -19.42 -5.41 -23.82
C ARG A 12 -19.59 -6.85 -24.30
N LEU A 13 -18.47 -7.53 -24.57
CA LEU A 13 -18.48 -8.88 -25.14
C LEU A 13 -18.97 -9.94 -24.15
N TYR A 14 -18.62 -9.82 -22.87
CA TYR A 14 -18.90 -10.80 -21.82
C TYR A 14 -19.90 -10.28 -20.78
N SER A 15 -20.85 -9.43 -21.19
CA SER A 15 -21.80 -8.75 -20.29
C SER A 15 -22.60 -9.69 -19.39
N THR A 16 -22.87 -10.94 -19.85
CA THR A 16 -23.64 -11.96 -19.14
C THR A 16 -22.81 -12.86 -18.22
N GLN A 17 -21.49 -12.69 -18.18
CA GLN A 17 -20.58 -13.54 -17.41
C GLN A 17 -20.05 -12.83 -16.14
N PRO A 18 -20.64 -13.06 -14.94
CA PRO A 18 -20.30 -12.34 -13.71
C PRO A 18 -18.82 -12.49 -13.29
N ASP A 19 -18.21 -13.66 -13.53
CA ASP A 19 -16.82 -13.93 -13.22
C ASP A 19 -15.84 -13.05 -14.02
N ILE A 20 -16.19 -12.77 -15.27
CA ILE A 20 -15.38 -11.92 -16.15
C ILE A 20 -15.69 -10.46 -15.87
N THR A 21 -16.97 -10.10 -15.84
CA THR A 21 -17.41 -8.71 -15.70
C THR A 21 -17.00 -8.10 -14.35
N SER A 22 -17.08 -8.86 -13.24
CA SER A 22 -16.66 -8.35 -11.93
C SER A 22 -15.16 -8.05 -11.86
N VAL A 23 -14.33 -8.89 -12.46
CA VAL A 23 -12.87 -8.66 -12.56
C VAL A 23 -12.56 -7.51 -13.51
N ALA A 24 -13.20 -7.48 -14.68
CA ALA A 24 -12.97 -6.45 -15.70
C ALA A 24 -13.38 -5.06 -15.19
N LYS A 25 -14.54 -4.92 -14.52
CA LYS A 25 -14.98 -3.66 -13.89
C LYS A 25 -13.97 -3.17 -12.85
N ALA A 26 -13.50 -4.06 -11.95
CA ALA A 26 -12.52 -3.68 -10.93
C ALA A 26 -11.19 -3.23 -11.55
N LYS A 27 -10.73 -3.90 -12.59
CA LYS A 27 -9.51 -3.52 -13.32
C LYS A 27 -9.69 -2.24 -14.13
N LEU A 28 -10.85 -1.99 -14.70
CA LEU A 28 -11.18 -0.73 -15.36
C LEU A 28 -11.16 0.44 -14.36
N ALA A 29 -11.79 0.28 -13.20
CA ALA A 29 -11.72 1.27 -12.13
C ALA A 29 -10.27 1.54 -11.69
N ARG A 30 -9.42 0.50 -11.64
CA ARG A 30 -7.99 0.65 -11.37
C ARG A 30 -7.25 1.43 -12.46
N CYS A 31 -7.64 1.27 -13.73
CA CYS A 31 -7.11 2.11 -14.81
C CYS A 31 -7.47 3.57 -14.60
N TYR A 32 -8.71 3.87 -14.20
CA TYR A 32 -9.15 5.24 -13.90
C TYR A 32 -8.37 5.84 -12.70
N VAL A 33 -8.13 5.06 -11.63
CA VAL A 33 -7.25 5.48 -10.53
C VAL A 33 -5.84 5.82 -11.04
N ALA A 34 -5.26 4.96 -11.90
CA ALA A 34 -3.92 5.18 -12.45
C ALA A 34 -3.84 6.37 -13.43
N LEU A 35 -4.96 6.73 -14.07
CA LEU A 35 -5.10 7.90 -14.94
C LEU A 35 -5.41 9.19 -14.17
N ASN A 36 -5.51 9.13 -12.84
CA ASN A 36 -5.94 10.22 -11.98
C ASN A 36 -7.35 10.74 -12.31
N TRP A 37 -8.27 9.80 -12.60
CA TRP A 37 -9.69 10.04 -12.84
C TRP A 37 -10.53 9.53 -11.66
N PRO A 38 -10.54 10.21 -10.52
CA PRO A 38 -11.15 9.70 -9.28
C PRO A 38 -12.68 9.57 -9.39
N TYR A 39 -13.34 10.47 -10.10
CA TYR A 39 -14.81 10.45 -10.24
C TYR A 39 -15.29 9.24 -11.05
N ASP A 40 -14.62 8.92 -12.15
CA ASP A 40 -14.95 7.75 -12.97
C ASP A 40 -14.67 6.44 -12.22
N ALA A 41 -13.56 6.41 -11.45
CA ALA A 41 -13.23 5.28 -10.60
C ALA A 41 -14.30 5.09 -9.50
N GLU A 42 -14.75 6.17 -8.84
CA GLU A 42 -15.75 6.15 -7.79
C GLU A 42 -17.11 5.68 -8.32
N ASP A 43 -17.58 6.23 -9.43
CA ASP A 43 -18.86 5.85 -10.06
C ASP A 43 -18.87 4.33 -10.37
N LEU A 44 -17.78 3.83 -10.98
CA LEU A 44 -17.66 2.42 -11.31
C LEU A 44 -17.63 1.54 -10.05
N LEU A 45 -16.87 1.93 -9.02
CA LEU A 45 -16.80 1.22 -7.74
C LEU A 45 -18.15 1.23 -6.99
N ASN A 46 -18.91 2.31 -7.09
CA ASN A 46 -20.26 2.41 -6.51
C ASN A 46 -21.29 1.57 -7.25
N LYS A 47 -21.19 1.49 -8.57
CA LYS A 47 -22.00 0.55 -9.37
C LYS A 47 -21.72 -0.89 -8.98
N MET A 48 -20.46 -1.25 -8.76
CA MET A 48 -20.06 -2.58 -8.30
C MET A 48 -20.60 -2.96 -6.91
N LYS A 49 -20.90 -2.02 -6.01
CA LYS A 49 -21.55 -2.33 -4.71
C LYS A 49 -22.93 -2.97 -4.85
N ARG A 50 -23.61 -2.74 -5.96
CA ARG A 50 -24.96 -3.23 -6.26
C ARG A 50 -24.94 -4.53 -7.05
N ASP A 51 -23.80 -4.87 -7.63
CA ASP A 51 -23.62 -6.05 -8.48
C ASP A 51 -23.23 -7.27 -7.65
N SER A 52 -23.56 -8.46 -8.15
CA SER A 52 -22.97 -9.70 -7.64
C SER A 52 -21.48 -9.74 -7.98
N ILE A 53 -20.63 -9.71 -6.96
CA ILE A 53 -19.17 -9.74 -7.11
C ILE A 53 -18.66 -11.13 -6.76
N THR A 54 -17.95 -11.75 -7.70
CA THR A 54 -17.31 -13.04 -7.44
C THR A 54 -16.11 -12.91 -6.50
N ARG A 55 -15.65 -14.03 -5.91
CA ARG A 55 -14.46 -14.05 -5.05
C ARG A 55 -13.20 -13.48 -5.73
N LYS A 56 -13.03 -13.74 -7.04
CA LYS A 56 -11.92 -13.18 -7.84
C LYS A 56 -12.10 -11.68 -8.02
N GLY A 57 -13.31 -11.24 -8.36
CA GLY A 57 -13.67 -9.83 -8.47
C GLY A 57 -13.45 -9.08 -7.17
N GLN A 58 -13.84 -9.65 -6.02
CA GLN A 58 -13.66 -9.01 -4.71
C GLN A 58 -12.19 -8.70 -4.40
N LYS A 59 -11.26 -9.60 -4.75
CA LYS A 59 -9.83 -9.35 -4.61
C LYS A 59 -9.37 -8.13 -5.41
N GLU A 60 -9.83 -8.00 -6.65
CA GLU A 60 -9.49 -6.86 -7.50
C GLU A 60 -10.17 -5.57 -7.00
N VAL A 61 -11.40 -5.66 -6.50
CA VAL A 61 -12.12 -4.54 -5.86
C VAL A 61 -11.35 -4.02 -4.64
N ASP A 62 -10.92 -4.91 -3.73
CA ASP A 62 -10.17 -4.51 -2.54
C ASP A 62 -8.86 -3.79 -2.92
N ASN A 63 -8.13 -4.32 -3.91
CA ASN A 63 -6.91 -3.70 -4.40
C ASN A 63 -7.17 -2.32 -5.03
N THR A 64 -8.24 -2.20 -5.82
CA THR A 64 -8.61 -0.94 -6.48
C THR A 64 -9.09 0.11 -5.48
N LYS A 65 -9.94 -0.29 -4.50
CA LYS A 65 -10.40 0.61 -3.43
C LYS A 65 -9.25 1.09 -2.56
N ALA A 66 -8.29 0.21 -2.22
CA ALA A 66 -7.10 0.63 -1.50
C ALA A 66 -6.35 1.74 -2.26
N GLY A 67 -6.14 1.56 -3.57
CA GLY A 67 -5.49 2.57 -4.42
C GLY A 67 -6.31 3.86 -4.56
N TYR A 68 -7.62 3.75 -4.75
CA TYR A 68 -8.53 4.90 -4.85
C TYR A 68 -8.48 5.77 -3.58
N TYR A 69 -8.64 5.16 -2.41
CA TYR A 69 -8.63 5.90 -1.14
C TYR A 69 -7.24 6.49 -0.80
N VAL A 70 -6.15 5.88 -1.25
CA VAL A 70 -4.81 6.48 -1.15
C VAL A 70 -4.70 7.69 -2.07
N LEU A 71 -5.17 7.60 -3.32
CA LEU A 71 -5.17 8.71 -4.28
C LEU A 71 -5.98 9.91 -3.79
N THR A 72 -7.11 9.66 -3.15
CA THR A 72 -8.01 10.69 -2.61
C THR A 72 -7.68 11.12 -1.17
N HIS A 73 -6.50 10.73 -0.65
CA HIS A 73 -6.03 11.05 0.71
C HIS A 73 -6.96 10.57 1.85
N GLN A 74 -7.85 9.63 1.57
CA GLN A 74 -8.74 9.00 2.55
C GLN A 74 -8.05 7.79 3.18
N TYR A 75 -7.00 8.05 3.95
CA TYR A 75 -6.09 7.00 4.44
C TYR A 75 -6.74 6.03 5.42
N ALA A 76 -7.64 6.50 6.25
CA ALA A 76 -8.35 5.64 7.21
C ALA A 76 -9.22 4.59 6.49
N GLU A 77 -9.88 5.00 5.41
CA GLU A 77 -10.72 4.16 4.55
C GLU A 77 -9.89 3.19 3.70
N ALA A 78 -8.67 3.56 3.32
CA ALA A 78 -7.76 2.69 2.57
C ALA A 78 -7.29 1.46 3.38
N ILE A 79 -7.10 1.62 4.68
CA ILE A 79 -6.50 0.60 5.57
C ILE A 79 -7.20 -0.76 5.52
N PRO A 80 -8.52 -0.91 5.67
CA PRO A 80 -9.19 -2.22 5.62
C PRO A 80 -9.02 -2.92 4.27
N TYR A 81 -9.11 -2.21 3.16
CA TYR A 81 -8.92 -2.77 1.83
C TYR A 81 -7.48 -3.17 1.57
N LEU A 82 -6.52 -2.37 2.01
CA LEU A 82 -5.10 -2.71 1.91
C LEU A 82 -4.75 -3.95 2.75
N LYS A 83 -5.33 -4.12 3.94
CA LYS A 83 -5.19 -5.34 4.75
C LYS A 83 -5.73 -6.58 4.04
N ASN A 84 -6.86 -6.48 3.37
CA ASN A 84 -7.42 -7.57 2.58
C ASN A 84 -6.52 -7.89 1.37
N THR A 85 -6.02 -6.87 0.69
CA THR A 85 -5.06 -7.02 -0.41
C THR A 85 -3.79 -7.75 0.05
N ILE A 86 -3.23 -7.42 1.22
CA ILE A 86 -2.06 -8.10 1.79
C ILE A 86 -2.34 -9.58 2.06
N LYS A 87 -3.53 -9.93 2.60
CA LYS A 87 -3.93 -11.33 2.86
C LYS A 87 -3.94 -12.17 1.59
N THR A 88 -4.46 -11.60 0.49
CA THR A 88 -4.63 -12.29 -0.79
C THR A 88 -3.42 -12.22 -1.71
N THR A 89 -2.45 -11.36 -1.42
CA THR A 89 -1.21 -11.21 -2.20
C THR A 89 -0.28 -12.42 -1.98
N ARG A 90 0.34 -12.90 -3.04
CA ARG A 90 1.35 -13.96 -3.00
C ARG A 90 2.76 -13.35 -3.12
N GLY A 91 3.74 -14.04 -2.55
CA GLY A 91 5.15 -13.62 -2.58
C GLY A 91 5.55 -12.69 -1.43
N LYS A 92 6.81 -12.83 -0.99
CA LYS A 92 7.37 -12.07 0.16
C LYS A 92 7.57 -10.59 -0.18
N LEU A 93 8.14 -10.30 -1.36
CA LEU A 93 8.46 -8.93 -1.76
C LEU A 93 7.21 -8.07 -2.00
N PRO A 94 6.18 -8.51 -2.77
CA PRO A 94 4.94 -7.75 -2.88
C PRO A 94 4.27 -7.51 -1.52
N LYS A 95 4.24 -8.53 -0.65
CA LYS A 95 3.71 -8.35 0.73
C LYS A 95 4.50 -7.35 1.55
N ALA A 96 5.83 -7.33 1.42
CA ALA A 96 6.67 -6.36 2.12
C ALA A 96 6.36 -4.93 1.67
N ARG A 97 6.25 -4.68 0.37
CA ARG A 97 5.87 -3.37 -0.18
C ARG A 97 4.50 -2.89 0.31
N LEU A 98 3.50 -3.78 0.31
CA LEU A 98 2.16 -3.45 0.81
C LEU A 98 2.13 -3.22 2.32
N ASN A 99 2.92 -3.96 3.12
CA ASN A 99 3.05 -3.70 4.55
C ASN A 99 3.78 -2.37 4.83
N PHE A 100 4.71 -1.97 3.96
CA PHE A 100 5.36 -0.67 4.06
C PHE A 100 4.34 0.45 3.82
N LEU A 101 3.56 0.38 2.74
CA LEU A 101 2.45 1.29 2.49
C LEU A 101 1.45 1.32 3.67
N LEU A 102 1.07 0.14 4.20
CA LEU A 102 0.18 0.06 5.36
C LEU A 102 0.75 0.78 6.59
N ALA A 103 2.07 0.72 6.78
CA ALA A 103 2.73 1.45 7.86
C ALA A 103 2.65 2.96 7.66
N GLN A 104 2.84 3.45 6.42
CA GLN A 104 2.67 4.86 6.10
C GLN A 104 1.24 5.33 6.40
N LEU A 105 0.21 4.59 5.94
CA LEU A 105 -1.18 4.93 6.23
C LEU A 105 -1.51 4.93 7.74
N TYR A 106 -0.92 4.00 8.50
CA TYR A 106 -1.08 4.01 9.96
C TYR A 106 -0.43 5.24 10.59
N HIS A 107 0.73 5.68 10.10
CA HIS A 107 1.40 6.87 10.60
C HIS A 107 0.59 8.12 10.29
N GLU A 108 0.16 8.30 9.04
CA GLU A 108 -0.69 9.43 8.61
C GLU A 108 -2.02 9.52 9.39
N THR A 109 -2.49 8.39 9.90
CA THR A 109 -3.72 8.34 10.74
C THR A 109 -3.43 8.34 12.24
N GLY A 110 -2.20 8.67 12.68
CA GLY A 110 -1.80 8.75 14.09
C GLY A 110 -1.71 7.41 14.81
N ARG A 111 -1.68 6.29 14.08
CA ARG A 111 -1.65 4.92 14.64
C ARG A 111 -0.22 4.36 14.68
N ASP A 112 0.71 5.08 15.27
CA ASP A 112 2.16 4.77 15.25
C ASP A 112 2.52 3.39 15.77
N THR A 113 1.83 2.90 16.80
CA THR A 113 2.04 1.53 17.30
C THR A 113 1.73 0.48 16.23
N MET A 114 0.72 0.70 15.40
CA MET A 114 0.36 -0.19 14.31
C MET A 114 1.34 -0.04 13.13
N ALA A 115 1.79 1.18 12.85
CA ALA A 115 2.84 1.47 11.88
C ALA A 115 4.13 0.72 12.22
N TYR A 116 4.60 0.81 13.48
CA TYR A 116 5.77 0.08 13.95
C TYR A 116 5.65 -1.45 13.76
N LYS A 117 4.49 -2.02 14.08
CA LYS A 117 4.22 -3.45 13.87
C LYS A 117 4.25 -3.84 12.38
N ALA A 118 3.69 -3.00 11.51
CA ALA A 118 3.71 -3.23 10.07
C ALA A 118 5.16 -3.17 9.51
N LEU A 119 5.95 -2.18 9.90
CA LEU A 119 7.37 -2.06 9.55
C LEU A 119 8.20 -3.25 10.05
N SER A 120 7.90 -3.76 11.24
CA SER A 120 8.54 -4.97 11.76
C SER A 120 8.26 -6.21 10.90
N ARG A 121 7.07 -6.29 10.27
CA ARG A 121 6.76 -7.35 9.29
C ARG A 121 7.56 -7.18 8.00
N VAL A 122 7.72 -5.93 7.52
CA VAL A 122 8.56 -5.62 6.36
C VAL A 122 9.98 -6.13 6.59
N ILE A 123 10.62 -5.74 7.69
CA ILE A 123 12.01 -6.09 8.00
C ILE A 123 12.18 -7.62 8.11
N ARG A 124 11.23 -8.30 8.78
CA ARG A 124 11.26 -9.77 8.93
C ARG A 124 11.07 -10.54 7.62
N ALA A 125 10.45 -9.92 6.62
CA ALA A 125 10.31 -10.55 5.30
C ALA A 125 11.63 -10.59 4.52
N ASN A 126 12.69 -9.98 5.04
CA ASN A 126 14.00 -9.85 4.41
C ASN A 126 13.92 -9.37 2.95
N PRO A 127 13.33 -8.18 2.71
CA PRO A 127 13.21 -7.61 1.38
C PRO A 127 14.58 -7.08 0.90
N PRO A 128 14.68 -6.60 -0.36
CA PRO A 128 15.86 -5.87 -0.82
C PRO A 128 16.28 -4.78 0.17
N TYR A 129 17.59 -4.53 0.22
CA TYR A 129 18.22 -3.70 1.24
C TYR A 129 17.57 -2.33 1.42
N GLU A 130 17.28 -1.64 0.31
CA GLU A 130 16.66 -0.32 0.32
C GLU A 130 15.31 -0.30 1.07
N ILE A 131 14.45 -1.29 0.82
CA ILE A 131 13.15 -1.40 1.49
C ILE A 131 13.34 -1.67 2.99
N ALA A 132 14.27 -2.56 3.35
CA ALA A 132 14.59 -2.87 4.74
C ALA A 132 15.17 -1.65 5.47
N PHE A 133 16.02 -0.88 4.79
CA PHE A 133 16.64 0.33 5.31
C PHE A 133 15.58 1.41 5.57
N ASN A 134 14.76 1.75 4.56
CA ASN A 134 13.69 2.74 4.71
C ASN A 134 12.69 2.33 5.81
N ALA A 135 12.39 1.03 5.93
CA ALA A 135 11.54 0.54 7.01
C ALA A 135 12.16 0.74 8.41
N ARG A 136 13.50 0.64 8.53
CA ARG A 136 14.19 0.91 9.81
C ARG A 136 14.21 2.40 10.14
N ILE A 137 14.43 3.27 9.14
CA ILE A 137 14.34 4.72 9.32
C ILE A 137 12.94 5.10 9.80
N MET A 138 11.90 4.70 9.06
CA MET A 138 10.53 5.02 9.44
C MET A 138 10.15 4.42 10.81
N GLN A 139 10.72 3.27 11.22
CA GLN A 139 10.52 2.76 12.58
C GLN A 139 11.04 3.72 13.66
N THR A 140 12.06 4.51 13.38
CA THR A 140 12.55 5.50 14.34
C THR A 140 11.61 6.70 14.44
N GLU A 141 11.01 7.11 13.33
CA GLU A 141 10.06 8.22 13.26
C GLU A 141 8.76 7.91 14.04
N VAL A 142 8.25 6.68 13.90
CA VAL A 142 7.02 6.25 14.60
C VAL A 142 7.27 5.76 16.03
N MET A 143 8.49 5.86 16.57
CA MET A 143 8.77 5.51 17.96
C MET A 143 8.27 6.60 18.91
N HIS A 144 7.56 6.18 19.97
CA HIS A 144 7.11 7.12 20.99
C HIS A 144 8.25 7.96 21.59
N LYS A 145 7.95 9.23 21.87
CA LYS A 145 8.91 10.22 22.45
C LYS A 145 9.70 9.71 23.66
N GLY A 146 9.13 8.80 24.47
CA GLY A 146 9.82 8.17 25.61
C GLY A 146 10.98 7.22 25.26
N LYS A 147 11.17 6.88 23.98
CA LYS A 147 12.24 5.98 23.49
C LYS A 147 13.35 6.70 22.73
N PHE A 148 13.46 8.02 22.88
CA PHE A 148 14.41 8.86 22.15
C PHE A 148 15.86 8.32 22.23
N ARG A 149 16.34 7.95 23.44
CA ARG A 149 17.70 7.39 23.59
C ARG A 149 17.91 6.10 22.77
N GLN A 150 16.90 5.22 22.72
CA GLN A 150 16.95 3.99 21.93
C GLN A 150 16.94 4.28 20.42
N MET A 151 16.17 5.27 20.00
CA MET A 151 16.11 5.75 18.62
C MET A 151 17.47 6.25 18.17
N ILE A 152 18.08 7.19 18.88
CA ILE A 152 19.40 7.75 18.58
C ILE A 152 20.47 6.65 18.57
N ALA A 153 20.46 5.72 19.53
CA ALA A 153 21.42 4.62 19.55
C ALA A 153 21.28 3.72 18.30
N ARG A 154 20.06 3.50 17.83
CA ARG A 154 19.78 2.73 16.61
C ARG A 154 20.29 3.45 15.36
N LEU A 155 20.00 4.75 15.22
CA LEU A 155 20.47 5.57 14.10
C LEU A 155 22.01 5.67 14.09
N LYS A 156 22.66 5.90 15.23
CA LYS A 156 24.14 5.88 15.35
C LYS A 156 24.73 4.53 14.89
N ARG A 157 24.10 3.41 15.24
CA ARG A 157 24.53 2.09 14.76
C ARG A 157 24.36 1.95 13.25
N MET A 158 23.27 2.48 12.70
CA MET A 158 23.06 2.48 11.25
C MET A 158 24.09 3.36 10.54
N ALA A 159 24.45 4.53 11.07
CA ALA A 159 25.47 5.41 10.50
C ALA A 159 26.87 4.77 10.45
N ARG A 160 27.21 3.90 11.41
CA ARG A 160 28.53 3.20 11.48
C ARG A 160 28.62 2.00 10.54
N SER A 161 27.53 1.57 9.93
CA SER A 161 27.53 0.41 9.04
C SER A 161 27.97 0.79 7.64
N ASP A 162 29.00 0.15 7.11
CA ASP A 162 29.52 0.38 5.75
C ASP A 162 28.44 0.20 4.68
N LYS A 163 27.44 -0.66 4.92
CA LYS A 163 26.30 -0.88 4.04
C LYS A 163 25.39 0.34 3.89
N ASN A 164 25.52 1.32 4.76
CA ASN A 164 24.69 2.53 4.77
C ASN A 164 25.44 3.77 4.26
N LYS A 165 26.66 3.63 3.73
CA LYS A 165 27.44 4.79 3.26
C LYS A 165 26.67 5.67 2.28
N ASP A 166 25.96 5.05 1.34
CA ASP A 166 25.17 5.76 0.32
C ASP A 166 23.83 6.34 0.85
N TYR A 167 23.52 6.12 2.14
CA TYR A 167 22.28 6.54 2.78
C TYR A 167 22.52 7.33 4.07
N LEU A 168 23.74 7.81 4.30
CA LEU A 168 24.09 8.54 5.52
C LEU A 168 23.29 9.84 5.67
N ASP A 169 22.98 10.51 4.56
CA ASP A 169 22.11 11.67 4.51
C ASP A 169 20.78 11.43 5.19
N LYS A 170 20.11 10.31 4.85
CA LYS A 170 18.82 9.90 5.44
C LYS A 170 18.95 9.57 6.92
N VAL A 171 20.06 8.93 7.33
CA VAL A 171 20.31 8.61 8.74
C VAL A 171 20.52 9.88 9.56
N TYR A 172 21.33 10.82 9.07
CA TYR A 172 21.57 12.10 9.77
C TYR A 172 20.33 12.98 9.79
N TYR A 173 19.55 13.02 8.72
CA TYR A 173 18.25 13.69 8.69
C TYR A 173 17.30 13.14 9.77
N ALA A 174 17.17 11.82 9.87
CA ALA A 174 16.35 11.18 10.90
C ALA A 174 16.90 11.37 12.34
N MET A 175 18.18 11.75 12.51
CA MET A 175 18.76 12.09 13.81
C MET A 175 18.49 13.54 14.23
N GLY A 176 18.24 14.42 13.25
CA GLY A 176 18.01 15.86 13.48
C GLY A 176 16.55 16.21 13.75
N ASN A 177 15.62 15.34 13.39
CA ASN A 177 14.17 15.48 13.65
C ASN A 177 13.78 14.76 14.95
#